data_17aed03ba34649e86ea957c279b468b0
#
_entry.id   17aed03ba34649e86ea957c279b468b0
#
_cell.length_a   1.000
_cell.length_b   1.000
_cell.length_c   1.000
_cell.angle_alpha   90.00
_cell.angle_beta   90.00
_cell.angle_gamma   90.00
#
_symmetry.space_group_name_H-M   'P 1'
#
loop_
_entity.id
_entity.type
_entity.pdbx_description
1 polymer ?
#
loop_
_entity_poly.entity_id
_entity_poly.type
_entity_poly.pdbx_seq_one_letter_code
_entity_poly.pdbx_strand_id
1 'polypeptide(L)'
;APEIYWIHFTGERAEGLLEEWGLFHGHSCFVGEQDRYLRCFEEIIQELQLQPPGFQRLCALRFEELLLSMGRQRLRLKNPQLAGDSLVTQVLNDMYKTYYRNYTIEDYAKRHNVSVCWLIRRFKQVTGESPNQYLIQIRIRRARELLESSRLNMGEIASVLGYESPLYFSRQFKQLQGVSPK
;
A
#
# COMPACT_ATOMS: atom_id res chain seq x y z
N ALA A 1 -7.29 10.19 27.84
CA ALA A 1 -6.11 11.03 27.85
C ALA A 1 -5.35 10.78 26.55
N PRO A 2 -4.73 11.79 25.93
CA PRO A 2 -3.92 11.54 24.74
C PRO A 2 -2.70 10.70 25.11
N GLU A 3 -2.41 9.70 24.29
CA GLU A 3 -1.17 8.93 24.39
C GLU A 3 -0.06 9.71 23.69
N ILE A 4 1.11 9.86 24.34
CA ILE A 4 2.25 10.57 23.81
C ILE A 4 3.40 9.60 23.68
N TYR A 5 3.91 9.45 22.47
CA TYR A 5 5.14 8.71 22.17
C TYR A 5 6.27 9.70 21.90
N TRP A 6 7.44 9.44 22.47
CA TRP A 6 8.63 10.27 22.28
C TRP A 6 9.88 9.42 22.13
N ILE A 7 10.83 9.90 21.36
CA ILE A 7 12.13 9.26 21.13
C ILE A 7 13.24 10.29 21.34
N HIS A 8 14.24 9.95 22.14
CA HIS A 8 15.52 10.64 22.18
C HIS A 8 16.52 9.91 21.29
N PHE A 9 17.15 10.64 20.40
CA PHE A 9 18.16 10.09 19.51
C PHE A 9 19.30 11.07 19.32
N THR A 10 20.50 10.56 19.02
CA THR A 10 21.72 11.32 18.75
C THR A 10 22.48 10.63 17.63
N GLY A 11 23.34 11.37 16.95
CA GLY A 11 24.22 10.85 15.92
C GLY A 11 24.58 11.92 14.89
N GLU A 12 25.67 11.73 14.18
CA GLU A 12 26.19 12.69 13.20
C GLU A 12 25.20 12.98 12.04
N ARG A 13 24.33 12.02 11.73
CA ARG A 13 23.30 12.15 10.67
C ARG A 13 21.95 12.65 11.15
N ALA A 14 21.77 12.84 12.45
CA ALA A 14 20.46 13.09 13.04
C ALA A 14 19.84 14.41 12.53
N GLU A 15 20.61 15.47 12.52
CA GLU A 15 20.14 16.79 12.05
C GLU A 15 19.84 16.75 10.55
N GLY A 16 20.74 16.19 9.75
CA GLY A 16 20.54 16.09 8.30
C GLY A 16 19.30 15.31 7.90
N LEU A 17 18.96 14.22 8.62
CA LEU A 17 17.75 13.46 8.39
C LEU A 17 16.47 14.25 8.70
N LEU A 18 16.50 15.04 9.78
CA LEU A 18 15.37 15.90 10.14
C LEU A 18 15.20 17.06 9.15
N GLU A 19 16.30 17.65 8.68
CA GLU A 19 16.29 18.73 7.68
C GLU A 19 15.77 18.24 6.33
N GLU A 20 16.27 17.09 5.85
CA GLU A 20 15.86 16.49 4.58
C GLU A 20 14.33 16.35 4.47
N TRP A 21 13.69 15.97 5.57
CA TRP A 21 12.24 15.77 5.60
C TRP A 21 11.47 16.95 6.19
N GLY A 22 12.19 18.06 6.50
CA GLY A 22 11.62 19.26 7.06
C GLY A 22 10.99 19.09 8.44
N LEU A 23 11.49 18.16 9.22
CA LEU A 23 11.06 17.85 10.58
C LEU A 23 11.88 18.58 11.64
N PHE A 24 12.87 19.38 11.20
CA PHE A 24 13.77 20.17 12.05
C PHE A 24 13.19 21.54 12.41
N HIS A 25 13.74 22.19 13.43
CA HIS A 25 13.46 23.55 13.91
C HIS A 25 12.34 23.77 14.93
N GLY A 26 12.15 22.83 15.86
CA GLY A 26 11.34 23.11 17.06
C GLY A 26 9.86 23.45 16.82
N HIS A 27 9.39 23.27 15.60
CA HIS A 27 8.01 23.50 15.23
C HIS A 27 7.25 22.19 15.18
N SER A 28 6.09 22.16 15.80
CA SER A 28 5.15 21.07 15.62
C SER A 28 4.73 20.98 14.15
N CYS A 29 4.77 19.79 13.56
CA CYS A 29 4.21 19.55 12.24
C CYS A 29 3.10 18.50 12.34
N PHE A 30 2.00 18.78 11.67
CA PHE A 30 0.91 17.81 11.54
C PHE A 30 1.23 16.86 10.39
N VAL A 31 1.25 15.57 10.68
CA VAL A 31 1.49 14.49 9.67
C VAL A 31 0.31 13.53 9.58
N GLY A 32 -0.79 13.78 10.33
CA GLY A 32 -1.95 12.91 10.42
C GLY A 32 -1.71 11.69 11.30
N GLU A 33 -2.80 11.08 11.76
CA GLU A 33 -2.77 9.82 12.50
C GLU A 33 -2.64 8.65 11.53
N GLN A 34 -1.70 7.76 11.80
CA GLN A 34 -1.51 6.54 11.01
C GLN A 34 -1.06 5.40 11.92
N ASP A 35 -1.79 4.29 11.91
CA ASP A 35 -1.49 3.08 12.68
C ASP A 35 -0.05 2.59 12.48
N ARG A 36 0.55 2.86 11.33
CA ARG A 36 1.94 2.46 11.06
C ARG A 36 2.95 3.22 11.91
N TYR A 37 2.67 4.47 12.33
CA TYR A 37 3.58 5.21 13.22
C TYR A 37 3.55 4.57 14.59
N LEU A 38 2.37 4.27 15.09
CA LEU A 38 2.19 3.61 16.37
C LEU A 38 2.92 2.25 16.38
N ARG A 39 2.69 1.41 15.38
CA ARG A 39 3.38 0.12 15.27
C ARG A 39 4.90 0.27 15.23
N CYS A 40 5.42 1.27 14.52
CA CYS A 40 6.86 1.51 14.46
C CYS A 40 7.43 1.88 15.84
N PHE A 41 6.73 2.71 16.62
CA PHE A 41 7.09 3.00 18.00
C PHE A 41 7.05 1.75 18.88
N GLU A 42 6.00 0.94 18.79
CA GLU A 42 5.85 -0.30 19.55
C GLU A 42 6.98 -1.30 19.23
N GLU A 43 7.32 -1.46 17.94
CA GLU A 43 8.43 -2.32 17.51
C GLU A 43 9.78 -1.82 18.04
N ILE A 44 10.05 -0.51 18.02
CA ILE A 44 11.27 0.07 18.60
C ILE A 44 11.31 -0.16 20.12
N ILE A 45 10.20 0.04 20.83
CA ILE A 45 10.11 -0.19 22.28
C ILE A 45 10.40 -1.67 22.58
N GLN A 46 9.82 -2.59 21.84
CA GLN A 46 10.04 -4.03 22.02
C GLN A 46 11.50 -4.42 21.80
N GLU A 47 12.15 -3.90 20.75
CA GLU A 47 13.57 -4.12 20.49
C GLU A 47 14.47 -3.60 21.63
N LEU A 48 14.15 -2.42 22.16
CA LEU A 48 14.88 -1.83 23.28
C LEU A 48 14.70 -2.62 24.60
N GLN A 49 13.53 -3.24 24.79
CA GLN A 49 13.23 -4.03 25.98
C GLN A 49 13.91 -5.41 25.95
N LEU A 50 13.87 -6.08 24.79
CA LEU A 50 14.37 -7.46 24.63
C LEU A 50 15.87 -7.52 24.32
N GLN A 51 16.43 -6.49 23.72
CA GLN A 51 17.83 -6.33 23.34
C GLN A 51 18.44 -7.55 22.61
N PRO A 52 17.79 -8.11 21.59
CA PRO A 52 18.38 -9.21 20.83
C PRO A 52 19.63 -8.75 20.07
N PRO A 53 20.50 -9.66 19.63
CA PRO A 53 21.69 -9.29 18.86
C PRO A 53 21.35 -8.38 17.67
N GLY A 54 21.98 -7.19 17.61
CA GLY A 54 21.74 -6.21 16.56
C GLY A 54 20.57 -5.23 16.79
N PHE A 55 19.93 -5.25 17.95
CA PHE A 55 18.78 -4.38 18.28
C PHE A 55 19.05 -2.90 18.03
N GLN A 56 20.24 -2.39 18.38
CA GLN A 56 20.59 -0.97 18.17
C GLN A 56 20.49 -0.57 16.71
N ARG A 57 21.00 -1.43 15.81
CA ARG A 57 20.93 -1.20 14.37
C ARG A 57 19.49 -1.27 13.85
N LEU A 58 18.72 -2.23 14.35
CA LEU A 58 17.32 -2.37 13.95
C LEU A 58 16.47 -1.17 14.44
N CYS A 59 16.67 -0.70 15.67
CA CYS A 59 16.03 0.51 16.18
C CYS A 59 16.36 1.73 15.31
N ALA A 60 17.63 1.91 14.92
CA ALA A 60 18.02 3.02 14.06
C ALA A 60 17.34 2.95 12.69
N LEU A 61 17.29 1.78 12.05
CA LEU A 61 16.60 1.57 10.77
C LEU A 61 15.10 1.82 10.87
N ARG A 62 14.45 1.35 11.93
CA ARG A 62 13.01 1.61 12.18
C ARG A 62 12.73 3.09 12.40
N PHE A 63 13.62 3.77 13.09
CA PHE A 63 13.51 5.20 13.29
C PHE A 63 13.70 6.00 11.99
N GLU A 64 14.69 5.65 11.16
CA GLU A 64 14.85 6.25 9.82
C GLU A 64 13.59 6.00 8.94
N GLU A 65 13.00 4.81 8.97
CA GLU A 65 11.75 4.49 8.29
C GLU A 65 10.59 5.37 8.78
N LEU A 66 10.49 5.60 10.09
CA LEU A 66 9.48 6.46 10.68
C LEU A 66 9.62 7.90 10.19
N LEU A 67 10.82 8.48 10.25
CA LEU A 67 11.09 9.85 9.77
C LEU A 67 10.77 10.00 8.28
N LEU A 68 11.23 9.07 7.46
CA LEU A 68 10.92 9.03 6.03
C LEU A 68 9.42 8.99 5.76
N SER A 69 8.70 8.18 6.52
CA SER A 69 7.25 8.02 6.40
C SER A 69 6.50 9.31 6.79
N MET A 70 6.91 9.95 7.87
CA MET A 70 6.36 11.22 8.34
C MET A 70 6.65 12.36 7.35
N GLY A 71 7.88 12.45 6.85
CA GLY A 71 8.28 13.44 5.85
C GLY A 71 7.48 13.31 4.54
N ARG A 72 7.32 12.10 4.02
CA ARG A 72 6.48 11.82 2.84
C ARG A 72 5.02 12.24 3.08
N GLN A 73 4.48 11.94 4.25
CA GLN A 73 3.10 12.33 4.57
C GLN A 73 2.96 13.86 4.68
N ARG A 74 3.91 14.54 5.29
CA ARG A 74 3.94 16.01 5.34
C ARG A 74 3.95 16.63 3.94
N LEU A 75 4.78 16.12 3.03
CA LEU A 75 4.82 16.57 1.65
C LEU A 75 3.49 16.35 0.93
N ARG A 76 2.82 15.21 1.16
CA ARG A 76 1.48 14.91 0.61
C ARG A 76 0.43 15.89 1.10
N LEU A 77 0.46 16.24 2.39
CA LEU A 77 -0.48 17.20 2.97
C LEU A 77 -0.27 18.63 2.43
N LYS A 78 0.96 18.99 2.08
CA LYS A 78 1.29 20.28 1.48
C LYS A 78 0.99 20.36 -0.02
N ASN A 79 0.95 19.24 -0.72
CA ASN A 79 0.77 19.20 -2.17
C ASN A 79 -0.51 18.42 -2.54
N PRO A 80 -1.58 19.12 -3.02
CA PRO A 80 -2.84 18.46 -3.39
C PRO A 80 -2.70 17.38 -4.48
N GLN A 81 -1.70 17.51 -5.36
CA GLN A 81 -1.45 16.47 -6.36
C GLN A 81 -0.93 15.16 -5.72
N LEU A 82 -0.01 15.29 -4.76
CA LEU A 82 0.47 14.13 -3.99
C LEU A 82 -0.63 13.52 -3.09
N ALA A 83 -1.60 14.32 -2.66
CA ALA A 83 -2.79 13.83 -1.96
C ALA A 83 -3.65 12.95 -2.89
N GLY A 84 -3.82 13.34 -4.16
CA GLY A 84 -4.48 12.53 -5.18
C GLY A 84 -3.76 11.19 -5.42
N ASP A 85 -2.45 11.19 -5.42
CA ASP A 85 -1.62 9.97 -5.54
C ASP A 85 -1.79 9.07 -4.31
N SER A 86 -1.92 9.66 -3.11
CA SER A 86 -2.23 8.93 -1.88
C SER A 86 -3.59 8.22 -1.97
N LEU A 87 -4.61 8.87 -2.55
CA LEU A 87 -5.93 8.25 -2.72
C LEU A 87 -5.89 7.10 -3.73
N VAL A 88 -5.16 7.24 -4.84
CA VAL A 88 -4.91 6.13 -5.77
C VAL A 88 -4.21 4.97 -5.06
N THR A 89 -3.25 5.25 -4.19
CA THR A 89 -2.58 4.21 -3.37
C THR A 89 -3.56 3.51 -2.42
N GLN A 90 -4.51 4.23 -1.84
CA GLN A 90 -5.56 3.62 -1.02
C GLN A 90 -6.47 2.71 -1.84
N VAL A 91 -6.87 3.16 -3.03
CA VAL A 91 -7.65 2.33 -3.97
C VAL A 91 -6.88 1.08 -4.37
N LEU A 92 -5.59 1.20 -4.69
CA LEU A 92 -4.72 0.06 -4.99
C LEU A 92 -4.68 -0.96 -3.85
N ASN A 93 -4.48 -0.49 -2.62
CA ASN A 93 -4.49 -1.34 -1.43
C ASN A 93 -5.84 -2.03 -1.21
N ASP A 94 -6.96 -1.33 -1.46
CA ASP A 94 -8.29 -1.91 -1.39
C ASP A 94 -8.49 -2.98 -2.47
N MET A 95 -8.05 -2.73 -3.71
CA MET A 95 -8.06 -3.71 -4.80
C MET A 95 -7.26 -4.96 -4.43
N TYR A 96 -6.05 -4.83 -3.86
CA TYR A 96 -5.25 -5.98 -3.41
C TYR A 96 -5.93 -6.79 -2.30
N LYS A 97 -6.70 -6.14 -1.43
CA LYS A 97 -7.44 -6.81 -0.34
C LYS A 97 -8.75 -7.45 -0.80
N THR A 98 -9.32 -6.97 -1.89
CA THR A 98 -10.69 -7.31 -2.31
C THR A 98 -10.80 -7.81 -3.74
N TYR A 99 -9.69 -8.11 -4.42
CA TYR A 99 -9.66 -8.53 -5.83
C TYR A 99 -10.58 -9.73 -6.14
N TYR A 100 -10.78 -10.61 -5.17
CA TYR A 100 -11.65 -11.80 -5.27
C TYR A 100 -13.13 -11.47 -5.17
N ARG A 101 -13.50 -10.24 -4.79
CA ARG A 101 -14.89 -9.78 -4.77
C ARG A 101 -15.29 -9.26 -6.14
N ASN A 102 -16.57 -9.38 -6.46
CA ASN A 102 -17.11 -8.86 -7.73
C ASN A 102 -17.41 -7.35 -7.62
N TYR A 103 -16.41 -6.56 -7.19
CA TYR A 103 -16.54 -5.11 -7.14
C TYR A 103 -16.27 -4.50 -8.51
N THR A 104 -17.13 -3.56 -8.89
CA THR A 104 -16.96 -2.73 -10.07
C THR A 104 -16.06 -1.53 -9.77
N ILE A 105 -15.66 -0.80 -10.80
CA ILE A 105 -14.87 0.45 -10.59
C ILE A 105 -15.73 1.52 -9.91
N GLU A 106 -17.04 1.51 -10.13
CA GLU A 106 -18.04 2.33 -9.45
C GLU A 106 -18.05 2.06 -7.94
N ASP A 107 -17.95 0.80 -7.53
CA ASP A 107 -17.90 0.42 -6.12
C ASP A 107 -16.62 0.95 -5.47
N TYR A 108 -15.48 0.83 -6.11
CA TYR A 108 -14.23 1.41 -5.63
C TYR A 108 -14.30 2.94 -5.54
N ALA A 109 -14.86 3.61 -6.56
CA ALA A 109 -15.03 5.06 -6.54
C ALA A 109 -15.91 5.51 -5.37
N LYS A 110 -17.04 4.83 -5.16
CA LYS A 110 -17.97 5.08 -4.04
C LYS A 110 -17.33 4.87 -2.68
N ARG A 111 -16.58 3.77 -2.50
CA ARG A 111 -15.88 3.44 -1.24
C ARG A 111 -14.85 4.49 -0.84
N HIS A 112 -14.25 5.14 -1.83
CA HIS A 112 -13.23 6.17 -1.63
C HIS A 112 -13.75 7.60 -1.81
N ASN A 113 -15.08 7.79 -1.88
CA ASN A 113 -15.75 9.09 -2.00
C ASN A 113 -15.25 9.94 -3.17
N VAL A 114 -15.04 9.33 -4.33
CA VAL A 114 -14.63 10.01 -5.57
C VAL A 114 -15.58 9.68 -6.73
N SER A 115 -15.60 10.54 -7.75
CA SER A 115 -16.30 10.21 -8.98
C SER A 115 -15.55 9.14 -9.80
N VAL A 116 -16.27 8.30 -10.53
CA VAL A 116 -15.69 7.27 -11.41
C VAL A 116 -14.75 7.91 -12.44
N CYS A 117 -15.16 9.02 -13.05
CA CYS A 117 -14.33 9.73 -14.03
C CYS A 117 -13.01 10.24 -13.43
N TRP A 118 -13.07 10.78 -12.21
CA TRP A 118 -11.87 11.22 -11.51
C TRP A 118 -10.95 10.02 -11.24
N LEU A 119 -11.51 8.92 -10.70
CA LEU A 119 -10.75 7.73 -10.38
C LEU A 119 -10.05 7.16 -11.62
N ILE A 120 -10.75 6.95 -12.73
CA ILE A 120 -10.17 6.41 -13.97
C ILE A 120 -9.02 7.28 -14.47
N ARG A 121 -9.24 8.61 -14.53
CA ARG A 121 -8.23 9.54 -15.02
C ARG A 121 -7.01 9.59 -14.12
N ARG A 122 -7.22 9.76 -12.79
CA ARG A 122 -6.11 9.90 -11.84
C ARG A 122 -5.35 8.59 -11.66
N PHE A 123 -6.06 7.46 -11.60
CA PHE A 123 -5.45 6.15 -11.52
C PHE A 123 -4.54 5.88 -12.72
N LYS A 124 -4.99 6.18 -13.94
CA LYS A 124 -4.18 6.04 -15.16
C LYS A 124 -2.96 6.97 -15.17
N GLN A 125 -3.09 8.19 -14.66
CA GLN A 125 -1.96 9.12 -14.54
C GLN A 125 -0.87 8.60 -13.59
N VAL A 126 -1.28 7.95 -12.49
CA VAL A 126 -0.36 7.47 -11.44
C VAL A 126 0.24 6.11 -11.80
N THR A 127 -0.56 5.19 -12.34
CA THR A 127 -0.16 3.80 -12.58
C THR A 127 0.20 3.49 -14.03
N GLY A 128 -0.14 4.36 -14.96
CA GLY A 128 -0.03 4.13 -16.41
C GLY A 128 -1.19 3.35 -17.01
N GLU A 129 -2.06 2.73 -16.22
CA GLU A 129 -3.12 1.83 -16.65
C GLU A 129 -4.48 2.22 -16.08
N SER A 130 -5.55 1.72 -16.69
CA SER A 130 -6.89 1.89 -16.11
C SER A 130 -7.09 1.03 -14.88
N PRO A 131 -7.97 1.43 -13.92
CA PRO A 131 -8.25 0.64 -12.73
C PRO A 131 -8.72 -0.79 -13.04
N ASN A 132 -9.52 -0.95 -14.10
CA ASN A 132 -10.02 -2.27 -14.51
C ASN A 132 -8.91 -3.18 -15.03
N GLN A 133 -8.02 -2.65 -15.89
CA GLN A 133 -6.86 -3.40 -16.36
C GLN A 133 -5.95 -3.84 -15.21
N TYR A 134 -5.72 -2.94 -14.26
CA TYR A 134 -4.91 -3.23 -13.08
C TYR A 134 -5.54 -4.32 -12.20
N LEU A 135 -6.85 -4.28 -11.97
CA LEU A 135 -7.57 -5.31 -11.21
C LEU A 135 -7.47 -6.69 -11.88
N ILE A 136 -7.61 -6.72 -13.22
CA ILE A 136 -7.43 -7.94 -14.01
C ILE A 136 -6.00 -8.49 -13.82
N GLN A 137 -4.98 -7.65 -13.88
CA GLN A 137 -3.59 -8.08 -13.67
C GLN A 137 -3.36 -8.65 -12.27
N ILE A 138 -3.94 -8.06 -11.21
CA ILE A 138 -3.89 -8.62 -9.86
C ILE A 138 -4.48 -10.05 -9.87
N ARG A 139 -5.67 -10.24 -10.45
CA ARG A 139 -6.33 -11.53 -10.51
C ARG A 139 -5.51 -12.56 -11.30
N ILE A 140 -4.96 -12.18 -12.46
CA ILE A 140 -4.12 -13.07 -13.28
C ILE A 140 -2.82 -13.46 -12.57
N ARG A 141 -2.19 -12.54 -11.85
CA ARG A 141 -1.01 -12.86 -11.02
C ARG A 141 -1.35 -13.89 -9.96
N ARG A 142 -2.46 -13.70 -9.24
CA ARG A 142 -2.94 -14.66 -8.25
C ARG A 142 -3.35 -16.00 -8.86
N ALA A 143 -3.91 -15.99 -10.08
CA ALA A 143 -4.20 -17.20 -10.81
C ALA A 143 -2.95 -18.07 -11.04
N ARG A 144 -1.82 -17.44 -11.41
CA ARG A 144 -0.55 -18.16 -11.60
C ARG A 144 -0.09 -18.82 -10.32
N GLU A 145 -0.11 -18.09 -9.21
CA GLU A 145 0.27 -18.61 -7.89
C GLU A 145 -0.60 -19.83 -7.52
N LEU A 146 -1.92 -19.76 -7.76
CA LEU A 146 -2.84 -20.86 -7.47
C LEU A 146 -2.63 -22.08 -8.39
N LEU A 147 -2.35 -21.85 -9.68
CA LEU A 147 -2.04 -22.91 -10.63
C LEU A 147 -0.77 -23.67 -10.27
N GLU A 148 0.23 -23.00 -9.69
CA GLU A 148 1.50 -23.58 -9.30
C GLU A 148 1.45 -24.26 -7.91
N SER A 149 0.66 -23.70 -6.98
CA SER A 149 0.69 -24.09 -5.56
C SER A 149 -0.50 -24.89 -5.07
N SER A 150 -1.57 -25.03 -5.87
CA SER A 150 -2.80 -25.67 -5.44
C SER A 150 -3.22 -26.81 -6.37
N ARG A 151 -4.17 -27.65 -5.90
CA ARG A 151 -4.82 -28.69 -6.70
C ARG A 151 -6.19 -28.26 -7.24
N LEU A 152 -6.46 -26.96 -7.21
CA LEU A 152 -7.73 -26.41 -7.69
C LEU A 152 -7.83 -26.53 -9.21
N ASN A 153 -9.01 -26.89 -9.69
CA ASN A 153 -9.30 -26.88 -11.12
C ASN A 153 -9.58 -25.43 -11.61
N MET A 154 -9.62 -25.26 -12.92
CA MET A 154 -9.83 -23.96 -13.56
C MET A 154 -11.10 -23.23 -13.12
N GLY A 155 -12.19 -23.96 -12.93
CA GLY A 155 -13.47 -23.40 -12.48
C GLY A 155 -13.38 -22.90 -11.05
N GLU A 156 -12.73 -23.66 -10.19
CA GLU A 156 -12.49 -23.30 -8.80
C GLU A 156 -11.58 -22.08 -8.68
N ILE A 157 -10.47 -22.03 -9.46
CA ILE A 157 -9.58 -20.87 -9.51
C ILE A 157 -10.34 -19.63 -9.97
N ALA A 158 -11.13 -19.73 -11.06
CA ALA A 158 -11.94 -18.62 -11.54
C ALA A 158 -12.89 -18.10 -10.45
N SER A 159 -13.57 -19.00 -9.75
CA SER A 159 -14.48 -18.66 -8.65
C SER A 159 -13.75 -17.97 -7.49
N VAL A 160 -12.63 -18.51 -7.03
CA VAL A 160 -11.81 -17.94 -5.94
C VAL A 160 -11.30 -16.53 -6.31
N LEU A 161 -11.06 -16.27 -7.59
CA LEU A 161 -10.59 -14.97 -8.08
C LEU A 161 -11.72 -13.96 -8.39
N GLY A 162 -12.98 -14.34 -8.13
CA GLY A 162 -14.14 -13.47 -8.32
C GLY A 162 -14.60 -13.36 -9.79
N TYR A 163 -14.34 -14.38 -10.61
CA TYR A 163 -14.91 -14.47 -11.96
C TYR A 163 -16.21 -15.26 -11.93
N GLU A 164 -17.26 -14.71 -12.53
CA GLU A 164 -18.54 -15.40 -12.69
C GLU A 164 -18.47 -16.49 -13.78
N SER A 165 -17.60 -16.30 -14.78
CA SER A 165 -17.45 -17.23 -15.89
C SER A 165 -16.00 -17.75 -16.00
N PRO A 166 -15.78 -19.07 -15.82
CA PRO A 166 -14.49 -19.69 -16.06
C PRO A 166 -13.99 -19.52 -17.52
N LEU A 167 -14.90 -19.45 -18.48
CA LEU A 167 -14.56 -19.23 -19.88
C LEU A 167 -14.02 -17.82 -20.11
N TYR A 168 -14.64 -16.82 -19.48
CA TYR A 168 -14.15 -15.43 -19.54
C TYR A 168 -12.78 -15.31 -18.87
N PHE A 169 -12.60 -15.93 -17.71
CA PHE A 169 -11.30 -16.01 -17.04
C PHE A 169 -10.22 -16.63 -17.95
N SER A 170 -10.50 -17.78 -18.57
CA SER A 170 -9.54 -18.45 -19.45
C SER A 170 -9.13 -17.60 -20.64
N ARG A 171 -10.06 -16.84 -21.22
CA ARG A 171 -9.77 -15.90 -22.32
C ARG A 171 -8.86 -14.76 -21.87
N GLN A 172 -9.17 -14.13 -20.72
CA GLN A 172 -8.34 -13.07 -20.17
C GLN A 172 -6.95 -13.57 -19.77
N PHE A 173 -6.87 -14.74 -19.14
CA PHE A 173 -5.60 -15.37 -18.79
C PHE A 173 -4.74 -15.59 -20.03
N LYS A 174 -5.30 -16.23 -21.08
CA LYS A 174 -4.60 -16.45 -22.34
C LYS A 174 -4.16 -15.15 -23.00
N GLN A 175 -4.98 -14.11 -22.98
CA GLN A 175 -4.65 -12.81 -23.56
C GLN A 175 -3.45 -12.17 -22.88
N LEU A 176 -3.34 -12.29 -21.56
CA LEU A 176 -2.28 -11.64 -20.77
C LEU A 176 -1.02 -12.49 -20.61
N GLN A 177 -1.15 -13.84 -20.64
CA GLN A 177 -0.03 -14.76 -20.44
C GLN A 177 0.45 -15.44 -21.73
N GLY A 178 -0.27 -15.28 -22.85
CA GLY A 178 0.04 -15.90 -24.12
C GLY A 178 -0.30 -17.40 -24.20
N VAL A 179 -0.56 -18.04 -23.05
CA VAL A 179 -0.87 -19.46 -22.93
C VAL A 179 -2.18 -19.68 -22.19
N SER A 180 -2.90 -20.77 -22.54
CA SER A 180 -4.07 -21.15 -21.76
C SER A 180 -3.65 -21.66 -20.39
N PRO A 181 -4.43 -21.35 -19.34
CA PRO A 181 -4.21 -21.96 -18.04
C PRO A 181 -4.51 -23.46 -18.17
N LYS A 182 -3.62 -24.26 -17.68
CA LYS A 182 -3.77 -25.74 -17.66
C LYS A 182 -4.08 -26.21 -16.26
#